data_a2b01a7e07552ee45feab0f63f445d0f
#
_entry.id   a2b01a7e07552ee45feab0f63f445d0f
#
_cell.length_a   1.000
_cell.length_b   1.000
_cell.length_c   1.000
_cell.angle_alpha   90.00
_cell.angle_beta   90.00
_cell.angle_gamma   90.00
#
_symmetry.space_group_name_H-M   'P 1'
#
loop_
_entity.id
_entity.type
_entity.pdbx_description
1 polymer ?
#
loop_
_entity_poly.entity_id
_entity_poly.type
_entity_poly.pdbx_seq_one_letter_code
_entity_poly.pdbx_strand_id
1 'polypeptide(L)'
;MSRLAEGCLFDDIETVMLRIKSERNFRLSDEFFYHVIKIYGNVAGRIGKAIETLFDMPNYNCWPSVKTFNFVLNLLVSAKMFDVVHEVYMGAPKLGIEIDACCLNILIKGLCESGNLDAALKVFDEFPQQKCRPNVRTFSTLMHALCDNGELERASELFSKMENESVCPDTITFNILISGLRKQNRIEEAIVLLERMKLKGCYPNAGTYQEVLYGLLDSGRLIEARDCMRRMILDGKDPSFVSYKKLLSGLCKKNLTEDVDWVLKQMVMQGFVPKMEMWKAILRCMLAGNEDYSDATGKVLEKIVMQ
;
A
#
# COMPACT_ATOMS: atom_id res chain seq x y z
N MET A 1 -12.54 32.41 -11.23
CA MET A 1 -11.42 31.45 -11.21
C MET A 1 -11.81 30.09 -11.80
N SER A 2 -12.83 29.37 -11.28
CA SER A 2 -13.23 28.06 -11.82
C SER A 2 -13.59 28.07 -13.31
N ARG A 3 -14.37 29.04 -13.77
CA ARG A 3 -14.72 29.18 -15.21
C ARG A 3 -13.50 29.45 -16.11
N LEU A 4 -12.51 30.20 -15.65
CA LEU A 4 -11.27 30.43 -16.39
C LEU A 4 -10.45 29.16 -16.46
N ALA A 5 -10.44 28.36 -15.38
CA ALA A 5 -9.77 27.06 -15.36
C ALA A 5 -10.43 26.04 -16.30
N GLU A 6 -11.78 26.01 -16.34
CA GLU A 6 -12.53 25.16 -17.29
C GLU A 6 -12.26 25.53 -18.76
N GLY A 7 -12.03 26.84 -19.02
CA GLY A 7 -11.65 27.34 -20.34
C GLY A 7 -10.13 27.24 -20.65
N CYS A 8 -9.32 26.65 -19.77
CA CYS A 8 -7.86 26.62 -19.90
C CYS A 8 -7.18 28.00 -20.02
N LEU A 9 -7.83 29.07 -19.54
CA LEU A 9 -7.37 30.47 -19.60
C LEU A 9 -6.51 30.80 -18.37
N PHE A 10 -5.40 30.11 -18.18
CA PHE A 10 -4.56 30.24 -16.98
C PHE A 10 -3.83 31.56 -16.88
N ASP A 11 -3.47 32.18 -18.02
CA ASP A 11 -2.78 33.47 -18.05
C ASP A 11 -3.75 34.62 -17.65
N ASP A 12 -5.06 34.44 -17.92
CA ASP A 12 -6.08 35.36 -17.43
C ASP A 12 -6.25 35.27 -15.91
N ILE A 13 -6.01 34.08 -15.31
CA ILE A 13 -5.98 33.95 -13.85
C ILE A 13 -4.85 34.79 -13.27
N GLU A 14 -3.66 34.78 -13.86
CA GLU A 14 -2.52 35.61 -13.42
C GLU A 14 -2.86 37.11 -13.55
N THR A 15 -3.48 37.52 -14.67
CA THR A 15 -3.90 38.90 -14.88
C THR A 15 -4.90 39.37 -13.82
N VAL A 16 -5.87 38.51 -13.48
CA VAL A 16 -6.84 38.78 -12.41
C VAL A 16 -6.16 38.88 -11.05
N MET A 17 -5.21 37.98 -10.74
CA MET A 17 -4.47 38.02 -9.49
C MET A 17 -3.63 39.31 -9.36
N LEU A 18 -2.95 39.74 -10.41
CA LEU A 18 -2.21 41.03 -10.44
C LEU A 18 -3.11 42.22 -10.21
N ARG A 19 -4.30 42.27 -10.83
CA ARG A 19 -5.31 43.32 -10.59
C ARG A 19 -5.77 43.36 -9.15
N ILE A 20 -6.09 42.19 -8.56
CA ILE A 20 -6.49 42.10 -7.15
C ILE A 20 -5.37 42.61 -6.24
N LYS A 21 -4.10 42.33 -6.54
CA LYS A 21 -2.93 42.81 -5.78
C LYS A 21 -2.79 44.33 -5.78
N SER A 22 -3.18 44.98 -6.91
CA SER A 22 -3.12 46.43 -7.03
C SER A 22 -4.28 47.15 -6.31
N GLU A 23 -5.40 46.47 -6.07
CA GLU A 23 -6.59 47.02 -5.43
C GLU A 23 -6.60 46.72 -3.93
N ARG A 24 -6.23 47.68 -3.09
CA ARG A 24 -6.06 47.52 -1.62
C ARG A 24 -7.35 47.19 -0.84
N ASN A 25 -8.51 47.18 -1.46
CA ASN A 25 -9.81 47.03 -0.80
C ASN A 25 -10.32 45.59 -0.74
N PHE A 26 -9.65 44.63 -1.35
CA PHE A 26 -10.06 43.23 -1.34
C PHE A 26 -9.41 42.46 -0.22
N ARG A 27 -10.19 41.85 0.67
CA ARG A 27 -9.71 40.83 1.62
C ARG A 27 -9.98 39.46 1.00
N LEU A 28 -8.93 38.77 0.58
CA LEU A 28 -8.98 37.41 0.10
C LEU A 28 -8.87 36.44 1.27
N SER A 29 -9.59 35.31 1.18
CA SER A 29 -9.51 34.26 2.18
C SER A 29 -8.47 33.19 1.79
N ASP A 30 -7.97 32.45 2.77
CA ASP A 30 -7.12 31.25 2.54
C ASP A 30 -7.80 30.26 1.58
N GLU A 31 -9.13 30.09 1.70
CA GLU A 31 -9.89 29.17 0.83
C GLU A 31 -9.85 29.59 -0.65
N PHE A 32 -9.86 30.89 -0.92
CA PHE A 32 -9.68 31.41 -2.29
C PHE A 32 -8.31 30.99 -2.84
N PHE A 33 -7.24 31.23 -2.09
CA PHE A 33 -5.88 30.84 -2.50
C PHE A 33 -5.74 29.32 -2.62
N TYR A 34 -6.31 28.55 -1.70
CA TYR A 34 -6.35 27.09 -1.80
C TYR A 34 -6.94 26.63 -3.15
N HIS A 35 -8.05 27.26 -3.61
CA HIS A 35 -8.63 26.93 -4.92
C HIS A 35 -7.71 27.34 -6.08
N VAL A 36 -7.08 28.51 -6.02
CA VAL A 36 -6.13 28.98 -7.05
C VAL A 36 -4.92 28.01 -7.13
N ILE A 37 -4.33 27.68 -6.00
CA ILE A 37 -3.22 26.72 -5.89
C ILE A 37 -3.62 25.35 -6.46
N LYS A 38 -4.85 24.89 -6.13
CA LYS A 38 -5.39 23.63 -6.65
C LYS A 38 -5.58 23.68 -8.18
N ILE A 39 -6.01 24.80 -8.73
CA ILE A 39 -6.11 24.99 -10.18
C ILE A 39 -4.72 24.91 -10.83
N TYR A 40 -3.74 25.65 -10.32
CA TYR A 40 -2.39 25.61 -10.87
C TYR A 40 -1.76 24.24 -10.77
N GLY A 41 -1.89 23.57 -9.62
CA GLY A 41 -1.29 22.27 -9.39
C GLY A 41 -1.94 21.12 -10.15
N ASN A 42 -3.28 20.96 -9.97
CA ASN A 42 -3.98 19.77 -10.45
C ASN A 42 -4.53 19.91 -11.87
N VAL A 43 -4.92 21.15 -12.28
CA VAL A 43 -5.57 21.36 -13.57
C VAL A 43 -4.56 21.84 -14.61
N ALA A 44 -3.76 22.84 -14.27
CA ALA A 44 -2.77 23.43 -15.17
C ALA A 44 -1.44 22.70 -15.22
N GLY A 45 -1.12 21.85 -14.21
CA GLY A 45 0.20 21.24 -14.07
C GLY A 45 1.34 22.23 -13.81
N ARG A 46 1.01 23.50 -13.47
CA ARG A 46 1.96 24.60 -13.22
C ARG A 46 2.37 24.64 -11.74
N ILE A 47 3.09 23.61 -11.27
CA ILE A 47 3.42 23.44 -9.85
C ILE A 47 4.24 24.62 -9.31
N GLY A 48 5.18 25.16 -10.10
CA GLY A 48 5.96 26.36 -9.73
C GLY A 48 5.05 27.53 -9.39
N LYS A 49 3.99 27.76 -10.17
CA LYS A 49 2.99 28.81 -9.89
C LYS A 49 2.18 28.55 -8.61
N ALA A 50 1.90 27.29 -8.29
CA ALA A 50 1.25 26.93 -7.03
C ALA A 50 2.13 27.30 -5.83
N ILE A 51 3.44 27.05 -5.91
CA ILE A 51 4.42 27.41 -4.87
C ILE A 51 4.54 28.95 -4.77
N GLU A 52 4.73 29.63 -5.90
CA GLU A 52 4.81 31.10 -5.93
C GLU A 52 3.56 31.72 -5.28
N THR A 53 2.37 31.21 -5.62
CA THR A 53 1.11 31.68 -5.06
C THR A 53 1.05 31.49 -3.54
N LEU A 54 1.53 30.35 -3.02
CA LEU A 54 1.59 30.07 -1.58
C LEU A 54 2.46 31.10 -0.86
N PHE A 55 3.66 31.36 -1.36
CA PHE A 55 4.61 32.31 -0.76
C PHE A 55 4.24 33.78 -1.00
N ASP A 56 3.42 34.07 -2.00
CA ASP A 56 2.93 35.43 -2.28
C ASP A 56 1.65 35.80 -1.48
N MET A 57 1.00 34.84 -0.82
CA MET A 57 -0.21 35.09 -0.02
C MET A 57 -0.09 36.22 1.00
N PRO A 58 1.04 36.35 1.75
CA PRO A 58 1.22 37.47 2.69
C PRO A 58 1.16 38.86 2.01
N ASN A 59 1.56 38.97 0.74
CA ASN A 59 1.49 40.23 -0.04
C ASN A 59 0.04 40.65 -0.37
N TYR A 60 -0.92 39.73 -0.18
CA TYR A 60 -2.36 39.99 -0.28
C TYR A 60 -3.02 40.15 1.11
N ASN A 61 -2.23 40.35 2.17
CA ASN A 61 -2.69 40.37 3.57
C ASN A 61 -3.46 39.11 3.95
N CYS A 62 -3.12 37.97 3.39
CA CYS A 62 -3.67 36.67 3.67
C CYS A 62 -2.57 35.68 4.03
N TRP A 63 -2.68 35.04 5.17
CA TRP A 63 -1.71 34.03 5.60
C TRP A 63 -2.26 32.63 5.26
N PRO A 64 -1.40 31.73 4.72
CA PRO A 64 -1.85 30.38 4.43
C PRO A 64 -2.16 29.60 5.70
N SER A 65 -3.20 28.78 5.65
CA SER A 65 -3.47 27.78 6.69
C SER A 65 -2.55 26.59 6.54
N VAL A 66 -2.40 25.80 7.63
CA VAL A 66 -1.71 24.51 7.60
C VAL A 66 -2.29 23.58 6.53
N LYS A 67 -3.61 23.65 6.28
CA LYS A 67 -4.29 22.88 5.23
C LYS A 67 -3.78 23.24 3.83
N THR A 68 -3.69 24.55 3.52
CA THR A 68 -3.20 25.04 2.23
C THR A 68 -1.73 24.69 2.03
N PHE A 69 -0.92 24.83 3.08
CA PHE A 69 0.48 24.45 3.08
C PHE A 69 0.67 22.95 2.83
N ASN A 70 -0.02 22.10 3.59
CA ASN A 70 0.01 20.65 3.44
C ASN A 70 -0.45 20.18 2.07
N PHE A 71 -1.40 20.91 1.45
CA PHE A 71 -1.83 20.62 0.08
C PHE A 71 -0.68 20.83 -0.92
N VAL A 72 0.10 21.90 -0.79
CA VAL A 72 1.26 22.14 -1.67
C VAL A 72 2.35 21.10 -1.45
N LEU A 73 2.66 20.73 -0.20
CA LEU A 73 3.59 19.64 0.08
C LEU A 73 3.16 18.32 -0.55
N ASN A 74 1.87 17.95 -0.42
CA ASN A 74 1.33 16.74 -1.06
C ASN A 74 1.41 16.80 -2.59
N LEU A 75 1.17 17.97 -3.18
CA LEU A 75 1.29 18.18 -4.62
C LEU A 75 2.72 17.91 -5.10
N LEU A 76 3.71 18.43 -4.38
CA LEU A 76 5.13 18.25 -4.68
C LEU A 76 5.56 16.78 -4.56
N VAL A 77 5.14 16.10 -3.49
CA VAL A 77 5.40 14.67 -3.32
C VAL A 77 4.77 13.87 -4.45
N SER A 78 3.52 14.16 -4.81
CA SER A 78 2.82 13.48 -5.92
C SER A 78 3.49 13.72 -7.27
N ALA A 79 4.12 14.87 -7.45
CA ALA A 79 4.89 15.23 -8.64
C ALA A 79 6.36 14.73 -8.59
N LYS A 80 6.75 14.03 -7.51
CA LYS A 80 8.11 13.53 -7.27
C LYS A 80 9.19 14.62 -7.24
N MET A 81 8.82 15.85 -6.83
CA MET A 81 9.73 16.98 -6.70
C MET A 81 10.34 17.05 -5.29
N PHE A 82 11.00 15.97 -4.86
CA PHE A 82 11.42 15.77 -3.48
C PHE A 82 12.39 16.82 -2.95
N ASP A 83 13.28 17.32 -3.78
CA ASP A 83 14.23 18.40 -3.40
C ASP A 83 13.48 19.67 -3.00
N VAL A 84 12.44 20.03 -3.77
CA VAL A 84 11.62 21.22 -3.54
C VAL A 84 10.72 21.06 -2.29
N VAL A 85 10.31 19.83 -1.96
CA VAL A 85 9.52 19.55 -0.73
C VAL A 85 10.25 20.06 0.50
N HIS A 86 11.56 19.79 0.61
CA HIS A 86 12.36 20.22 1.74
C HIS A 86 12.50 21.76 1.80
N GLU A 87 12.71 22.40 0.65
CA GLU A 87 12.80 23.86 0.57
C GLU A 87 11.50 24.54 1.02
N VAL A 88 10.36 24.05 0.54
CA VAL A 88 9.03 24.57 0.93
C VAL A 88 8.77 24.34 2.41
N TYR A 89 9.13 23.16 2.96
CA TYR A 89 9.01 22.89 4.38
C TYR A 89 9.83 23.86 5.24
N MET A 90 11.08 24.12 4.86
CA MET A 90 11.94 25.11 5.54
C MET A 90 11.40 26.53 5.44
N GLY A 91 10.52 26.81 4.49
CA GLY A 91 9.81 28.07 4.34
C GLY A 91 8.62 28.27 5.28
N ALA A 92 8.14 27.23 5.96
CA ALA A 92 6.94 27.26 6.83
C ALA A 92 6.99 28.39 7.89
N PRO A 93 8.09 28.60 8.63
CA PRO A 93 8.14 29.67 9.63
C PRO A 93 7.94 31.07 9.04
N LYS A 94 8.41 31.31 7.79
CA LYS A 94 8.21 32.61 7.08
C LYS A 94 6.74 32.87 6.76
N LEU A 95 5.94 31.80 6.66
CA LEU A 95 4.51 31.84 6.41
C LEU A 95 3.69 31.78 7.71
N GLY A 96 4.33 31.78 8.88
CA GLY A 96 3.67 31.68 10.17
C GLY A 96 2.99 30.31 10.40
N ILE A 97 3.46 29.27 9.69
CA ILE A 97 2.90 27.92 9.79
C ILE A 97 3.57 27.18 10.95
N GLU A 98 2.77 26.70 11.88
CA GLU A 98 3.19 25.71 12.87
C GLU A 98 3.13 24.32 12.26
N ILE A 99 4.26 23.61 12.35
CA ILE A 99 4.36 22.25 11.80
C ILE A 99 3.48 21.29 12.62
N ASP A 100 2.65 20.54 11.93
CA ASP A 100 1.79 19.52 12.53
C ASP A 100 2.23 18.09 12.12
N ALA A 101 1.63 17.09 12.73
CA ALA A 101 1.89 15.68 12.40
C ALA A 101 1.57 15.36 10.92
N CYS A 102 0.68 16.12 10.28
CA CYS A 102 0.35 15.92 8.87
C CYS A 102 1.50 16.40 7.99
N CYS A 103 2.09 17.56 8.28
CA CYS A 103 3.28 18.05 7.59
C CYS A 103 4.42 17.01 7.63
N LEU A 104 4.74 16.51 8.84
CA LEU A 104 5.81 15.52 9.03
C LEU A 104 5.51 14.21 8.29
N ASN A 105 4.26 13.74 8.30
CA ASN A 105 3.86 12.55 7.55
C ASN A 105 3.99 12.70 6.04
N ILE A 106 3.76 13.91 5.50
CA ILE A 106 3.94 14.20 4.07
C ILE A 106 5.43 14.15 3.72
N LEU A 107 6.29 14.73 4.56
CA LEU A 107 7.74 14.67 4.37
C LEU A 107 8.26 13.24 4.42
N ILE A 108 7.87 12.48 5.45
CA ILE A 108 8.24 11.06 5.58
C ILE A 108 7.84 10.30 4.32
N LYS A 109 6.60 10.48 3.86
CA LYS A 109 6.12 9.83 2.64
C LYS A 109 7.00 10.20 1.44
N GLY A 110 7.28 11.48 1.23
CA GLY A 110 8.13 11.95 0.13
C GLY A 110 9.55 11.36 0.19
N LEU A 111 10.15 11.35 1.38
CA LEU A 111 11.48 10.79 1.59
C LEU A 111 11.51 9.27 1.38
N CYS A 112 10.48 8.55 1.82
CA CYS A 112 10.33 7.12 1.55
C CYS A 112 10.20 6.83 0.04
N GLU A 113 9.37 7.60 -0.68
CA GLU A 113 9.16 7.44 -2.12
C GLU A 113 10.40 7.81 -2.95
N SER A 114 11.27 8.69 -2.42
CA SER A 114 12.58 9.02 -3.03
C SER A 114 13.68 8.02 -2.69
N GLY A 115 13.40 7.04 -1.81
CA GLY A 115 14.39 6.07 -1.33
C GLY A 115 15.33 6.59 -0.24
N ASN A 116 15.10 7.80 0.27
CA ASN A 116 15.95 8.41 1.31
C ASN A 116 15.44 8.04 2.72
N LEU A 117 15.55 6.77 3.08
CA LEU A 117 15.00 6.22 4.33
C LEU A 117 15.65 6.80 5.59
N ASP A 118 16.96 7.08 5.55
CA ASP A 118 17.64 7.66 6.71
C ASP A 118 17.19 9.09 6.99
N ALA A 119 16.89 9.87 5.95
CA ALA A 119 16.28 11.19 6.14
C ALA A 119 14.83 11.07 6.65
N ALA A 120 14.07 10.08 6.18
CA ALA A 120 12.71 9.84 6.67
C ALA A 120 12.69 9.49 8.18
N LEU A 121 13.65 8.69 8.65
CA LEU A 121 13.81 8.36 10.07
C LEU A 121 14.25 9.56 10.90
N LYS A 122 15.12 10.44 10.38
CA LYS A 122 15.45 11.70 11.05
C LYS A 122 14.22 12.58 11.24
N VAL A 123 13.39 12.72 10.22
CA VAL A 123 12.11 13.46 10.33
C VAL A 123 11.17 12.79 11.35
N PHE A 124 11.17 11.46 11.42
CA PHE A 124 10.42 10.76 12.45
C PHE A 124 10.88 11.11 13.88
N ASP A 125 12.19 11.29 14.08
CA ASP A 125 12.74 11.69 15.38
C ASP A 125 12.49 13.18 15.72
N GLU A 126 12.02 14.00 14.76
CA GLU A 126 11.61 15.40 14.99
C GLU A 126 10.21 15.53 15.63
N PHE A 127 9.36 14.50 15.63
CA PHE A 127 8.00 14.59 16.15
C PHE A 127 7.91 15.15 17.58
N PRO A 128 8.73 14.70 18.56
CA PRO A 128 8.72 15.27 19.90
C PRO A 128 9.12 16.73 19.94
N GLN A 129 10.09 17.15 19.10
CA GLN A 129 10.58 18.53 19.02
C GLN A 129 9.49 19.48 18.53
N GLN A 130 8.65 19.00 17.60
CA GLN A 130 7.48 19.73 17.08
C GLN A 130 6.23 19.56 17.97
N LYS A 131 6.37 18.97 19.17
CA LYS A 131 5.25 18.66 20.07
C LYS A 131 4.14 17.81 19.42
N CYS A 132 4.49 17.07 18.38
CA CYS A 132 3.61 16.15 17.69
C CYS A 132 3.83 14.70 18.15
N ARG A 133 2.85 13.84 17.88
CA ARG A 133 2.98 12.40 18.13
C ARG A 133 2.83 11.64 16.81
N PRO A 134 3.71 10.66 16.55
CA PRO A 134 3.53 9.73 15.45
C PRO A 134 2.20 8.97 15.62
N ASN A 135 1.56 8.67 14.50
CA ASN A 135 0.33 7.88 14.48
C ASN A 135 0.54 6.58 13.67
N VAL A 136 -0.48 5.73 13.60
CA VAL A 136 -0.45 4.46 12.86
C VAL A 136 0.06 4.65 11.44
N ARG A 137 -0.37 5.74 10.77
CA ARG A 137 0.05 6.04 9.40
C ARG A 137 1.54 6.38 9.29
N THR A 138 2.09 7.09 10.29
CA THR A 138 3.52 7.41 10.35
C THR A 138 4.35 6.12 10.38
N PHE A 139 4.02 5.24 11.32
CA PHE A 139 4.70 3.96 11.48
C PHE A 139 4.55 3.07 10.25
N SER A 140 3.33 2.89 9.73
CA SER A 140 3.08 2.03 8.58
C SER A 140 3.77 2.52 7.30
N THR A 141 3.87 3.85 7.09
CA THR A 141 4.59 4.41 5.94
C THR A 141 6.08 4.06 6.00
N LEU A 142 6.73 4.28 7.16
CA LEU A 142 8.15 3.96 7.35
C LEU A 142 8.42 2.46 7.26
N MET A 143 7.60 1.65 7.95
CA MET A 143 7.75 0.19 7.94
C MET A 143 7.59 -0.39 6.53
N HIS A 144 6.63 0.13 5.74
CA HIS A 144 6.44 -0.30 4.35
C HIS A 144 7.69 -0.01 3.52
N ALA A 145 8.21 1.22 3.60
CA ALA A 145 9.40 1.62 2.87
C ALA A 145 10.65 0.81 3.26
N LEU A 146 10.83 0.53 4.57
CA LEU A 146 11.90 -0.33 5.06
C LEU A 146 11.76 -1.77 4.56
N CYS A 147 10.56 -2.35 4.60
CA CYS A 147 10.30 -3.69 4.07
C CYS A 147 10.54 -3.78 2.56
N ASP A 148 10.17 -2.75 1.80
CA ASP A 148 10.41 -2.71 0.36
C ASP A 148 11.90 -2.58 0.01
N ASN A 149 12.66 -1.92 0.87
CA ASN A 149 14.12 -1.82 0.74
C ASN A 149 14.88 -3.04 1.31
N GLY A 150 14.16 -4.03 1.87
CA GLY A 150 14.76 -5.23 2.46
C GLY A 150 15.27 -5.08 3.89
N GLU A 151 15.02 -3.94 4.54
CA GLU A 151 15.47 -3.63 5.91
C GLU A 151 14.43 -4.06 6.95
N LEU A 152 14.10 -5.35 6.94
CA LEU A 152 13.03 -5.92 7.76
C LEU A 152 13.27 -5.79 9.27
N GLU A 153 14.53 -5.89 9.71
CA GLU A 153 14.93 -5.76 11.12
C GLU A 153 14.55 -4.37 11.65
N ARG A 154 14.88 -3.31 10.91
CA ARG A 154 14.52 -1.93 11.26
C ARG A 154 12.99 -1.73 11.25
N ALA A 155 12.28 -2.36 10.32
CA ALA A 155 10.82 -2.34 10.32
C ALA A 155 10.23 -3.02 11.57
N SER A 156 10.83 -4.14 12.02
CA SER A 156 10.42 -4.84 13.24
C SER A 156 10.73 -4.05 14.51
N GLU A 157 11.83 -3.32 14.53
CA GLU A 157 12.17 -2.38 15.62
C GLU A 157 11.14 -1.24 15.70
N LEU A 158 10.75 -0.67 14.56
CA LEU A 158 9.69 0.35 14.50
C LEU A 158 8.34 -0.20 14.96
N PHE A 159 8.00 -1.45 14.63
CA PHE A 159 6.80 -2.08 15.12
C PHE A 159 6.81 -2.22 16.65
N SER A 160 7.94 -2.63 17.22
CA SER A 160 8.11 -2.71 18.67
C SER A 160 8.02 -1.32 19.32
N LYS A 161 8.62 -0.29 18.70
CA LYS A 161 8.52 1.10 19.15
C LYS A 161 7.07 1.59 19.12
N MET A 162 6.31 1.27 18.06
CA MET A 162 4.88 1.58 17.94
C MET A 162 4.06 1.04 19.12
N GLU A 163 4.30 -0.23 19.48
CA GLU A 163 3.62 -0.85 20.62
C GLU A 163 4.02 -0.20 21.96
N ASN A 164 5.31 0.09 22.14
CA ASN A 164 5.83 0.74 23.33
C ASN A 164 5.28 2.16 23.53
N GLU A 165 5.06 2.90 22.45
CA GLU A 165 4.44 4.22 22.44
C GLU A 165 2.91 4.16 22.56
N SER A 166 2.34 2.98 22.79
CA SER A 166 0.89 2.75 22.91
C SER A 166 0.10 3.15 21.65
N VAL A 167 0.74 3.13 20.49
CA VAL A 167 0.09 3.26 19.21
C VAL A 167 -0.36 1.87 18.75
N CYS A 168 -1.66 1.61 18.79
CA CYS A 168 -2.18 0.27 18.46
C CYS A 168 -1.94 -0.08 16.99
N PRO A 169 -1.20 -1.19 16.67
CA PRO A 169 -1.07 -1.67 15.33
C PRO A 169 -2.43 -2.06 14.73
N ASP A 170 -2.62 -1.80 13.46
CA ASP A 170 -3.80 -2.20 12.69
C ASP A 170 -3.50 -3.35 11.71
N THR A 171 -4.53 -3.81 11.00
CA THR A 171 -4.39 -4.87 9.98
C THR A 171 -3.36 -4.52 8.90
N ILE A 172 -3.25 -3.23 8.54
CA ILE A 172 -2.29 -2.78 7.52
C ILE A 172 -0.87 -2.94 8.04
N THR A 173 -0.61 -2.53 9.27
CA THR A 173 0.70 -2.62 9.93
C THR A 173 1.19 -4.07 9.99
N PHE A 174 0.32 -5.01 10.40
CA PHE A 174 0.65 -6.43 10.39
C PHE A 174 0.93 -6.96 8.99
N ASN A 175 0.11 -6.59 8.01
CA ASN A 175 0.27 -7.04 6.62
C ASN A 175 1.61 -6.58 6.02
N ILE A 176 2.08 -5.38 6.35
CA ILE A 176 3.38 -4.88 5.92
C ILE A 176 4.50 -5.81 6.39
N LEU A 177 4.53 -6.17 7.67
CA LEU A 177 5.55 -7.06 8.22
C LEU A 177 5.43 -8.49 7.67
N ILE A 178 4.22 -9.04 7.58
CA ILE A 178 3.98 -10.37 7.02
C ILE A 178 4.47 -10.45 5.56
N SER A 179 4.18 -9.42 4.77
CA SER A 179 4.67 -9.32 3.39
C SER A 179 6.20 -9.21 3.32
N GLY A 180 6.81 -8.40 4.21
CA GLY A 180 8.25 -8.28 4.33
C GLY A 180 8.93 -9.62 4.69
N LEU A 181 8.38 -10.32 5.67
CA LEU A 181 8.86 -11.66 6.08
C LEU A 181 8.75 -12.67 4.94
N ARG A 182 7.63 -12.68 4.21
CA ARG A 182 7.48 -13.53 3.02
C ARG A 182 8.53 -13.22 1.95
N LYS A 183 8.78 -11.95 1.66
CA LYS A 183 9.80 -11.54 0.66
C LYS A 183 11.19 -12.05 1.03
N GLN A 184 11.50 -12.17 2.32
CA GLN A 184 12.76 -12.71 2.84
C GLN A 184 12.71 -14.22 3.13
N ASN A 185 11.64 -14.91 2.72
CA ASN A 185 11.44 -16.35 2.96
C ASN A 185 11.46 -16.76 4.45
N ARG A 186 11.12 -15.85 5.36
CA ARG A 186 10.99 -16.06 6.81
C ARG A 186 9.57 -16.44 7.19
N ILE A 187 9.07 -17.53 6.61
CA ILE A 187 7.65 -17.88 6.70
C ILE A 187 7.20 -18.27 8.11
N GLU A 188 8.09 -18.86 8.91
CA GLU A 188 7.77 -19.22 10.31
C GLU A 188 7.37 -17.98 11.12
N GLU A 189 8.15 -16.92 10.98
CA GLU A 189 7.86 -15.67 11.67
C GLU A 189 6.58 -15.00 11.15
N ALA A 190 6.30 -15.13 9.86
CA ALA A 190 5.04 -14.65 9.29
C ALA A 190 3.82 -15.40 9.87
N ILE A 191 3.92 -16.72 10.09
CA ILE A 191 2.88 -17.52 10.74
C ILE A 191 2.70 -17.09 12.20
N VAL A 192 3.78 -16.92 12.95
CA VAL A 192 3.73 -16.43 14.33
C VAL A 192 3.08 -15.03 14.39
N LEU A 193 3.40 -14.17 13.45
CA LEU A 193 2.84 -12.82 13.39
C LEU A 193 1.35 -12.83 13.03
N LEU A 194 0.90 -13.76 12.17
CA LEU A 194 -0.52 -13.97 11.88
C LEU A 194 -1.32 -14.36 13.14
N GLU A 195 -0.78 -15.26 13.98
CA GLU A 195 -1.46 -15.64 15.23
C GLU A 195 -1.42 -14.49 16.25
N ARG A 196 -0.29 -13.77 16.36
CA ARG A 196 -0.18 -12.60 17.23
C ARG A 196 -1.18 -11.50 16.86
N MET A 197 -1.42 -11.28 15.56
CA MET A 197 -2.41 -10.34 15.05
C MET A 197 -3.81 -10.63 15.63
N LYS A 198 -4.23 -11.90 15.64
CA LYS A 198 -5.52 -12.32 16.21
C LYS A 198 -5.59 -12.04 17.71
N LEU A 199 -4.52 -12.34 18.45
CA LEU A 199 -4.44 -12.09 19.90
C LEU A 199 -4.52 -10.59 20.26
N LYS A 200 -4.09 -9.72 19.34
CA LYS A 200 -4.19 -8.25 19.49
C LYS A 200 -5.55 -7.69 19.04
N GLY A 201 -6.51 -8.54 18.67
CA GLY A 201 -7.83 -8.13 18.19
C GLY A 201 -7.83 -7.59 16.75
N CYS A 202 -6.72 -7.72 16.04
CA CYS A 202 -6.63 -7.41 14.62
C CYS A 202 -6.98 -8.66 13.80
N TYR A 203 -8.10 -8.64 13.10
CA TYR A 203 -8.53 -9.81 12.34
C TYR A 203 -7.85 -9.87 10.97
N PRO A 204 -7.24 -11.04 10.60
CA PRO A 204 -6.66 -11.24 9.29
C PRO A 204 -7.69 -11.04 8.19
N ASN A 205 -7.32 -10.34 7.13
CA ASN A 205 -8.11 -10.21 5.93
C ASN A 205 -7.64 -11.20 4.84
N ALA A 206 -8.31 -11.22 3.69
CA ALA A 206 -7.93 -12.10 2.58
C ALA A 206 -6.47 -11.88 2.13
N GLY A 207 -5.99 -10.63 2.13
CA GLY A 207 -4.60 -10.30 1.80
C GLY A 207 -3.61 -10.88 2.80
N THR A 208 -3.89 -10.79 4.10
CA THR A 208 -3.05 -11.39 5.17
C THR A 208 -2.84 -12.88 4.94
N TYR A 209 -3.94 -13.63 4.76
CA TYR A 209 -3.87 -15.06 4.48
C TYR A 209 -3.15 -15.37 3.18
N GLN A 210 -3.35 -14.54 2.15
CA GLN A 210 -2.73 -14.72 0.84
C GLN A 210 -1.20 -14.57 0.91
N GLU A 211 -0.68 -13.62 1.68
CA GLU A 211 0.77 -13.47 1.89
C GLU A 211 1.38 -14.71 2.54
N VAL A 212 0.77 -15.22 3.63
CA VAL A 212 1.24 -16.43 4.31
C VAL A 212 1.11 -17.66 3.40
N LEU A 213 -0.02 -17.81 2.71
CA LEU A 213 -0.26 -18.90 1.78
C LEU A 213 0.79 -18.93 0.66
N TYR A 214 1.10 -17.77 0.08
CA TYR A 214 2.11 -17.70 -0.98
C TYR A 214 3.52 -17.99 -0.45
N GLY A 215 3.86 -17.53 0.76
CA GLY A 215 5.13 -17.88 1.39
C GLY A 215 5.29 -19.40 1.60
N LEU A 216 4.23 -20.08 2.05
CA LEU A 216 4.20 -21.52 2.19
C LEU A 216 4.33 -22.26 0.85
N LEU A 217 3.64 -21.76 -0.19
CA LEU A 217 3.71 -22.31 -1.55
C LEU A 217 5.10 -22.12 -2.17
N ASP A 218 5.69 -20.94 -2.02
CA ASP A 218 7.02 -20.62 -2.54
C ASP A 218 8.11 -21.46 -1.83
N SER A 219 7.90 -21.80 -0.55
CA SER A 219 8.76 -22.70 0.25
C SER A 219 8.47 -24.20 0.02
N GLY A 220 7.50 -24.55 -0.85
CA GLY A 220 7.13 -25.94 -1.15
C GLY A 220 6.40 -26.68 -0.02
N ARG A 221 5.93 -25.97 1.03
CA ARG A 221 5.22 -26.51 2.21
C ARG A 221 3.73 -26.68 1.90
N LEU A 222 3.40 -27.59 1.00
CA LEU A 222 2.07 -27.71 0.38
C LEU A 222 0.96 -28.09 1.36
N ILE A 223 1.24 -28.96 2.32
CA ILE A 223 0.26 -29.39 3.33
C ILE A 223 -0.14 -28.22 4.23
N GLU A 224 0.84 -27.46 4.67
CA GLU A 224 0.61 -26.28 5.49
C GLU A 224 -0.07 -25.15 4.68
N ALA A 225 0.26 -25.02 3.40
CA ALA A 225 -0.45 -24.12 2.49
C ALA A 225 -1.93 -24.50 2.35
N ARG A 226 -2.25 -25.80 2.23
CA ARG A 226 -3.64 -26.29 2.25
C ARG A 226 -4.32 -25.95 3.58
N ASP A 227 -3.66 -26.19 4.71
CA ASP A 227 -4.21 -25.90 6.04
C ASP A 227 -4.40 -24.39 6.27
N CYS A 228 -3.51 -23.56 5.76
CA CYS A 228 -3.66 -22.11 5.74
C CYS A 228 -4.90 -21.70 4.91
N MET A 229 -5.08 -22.27 3.72
CA MET A 229 -6.27 -22.03 2.90
C MET A 229 -7.56 -22.50 3.60
N ARG A 230 -7.51 -23.62 4.31
CA ARG A 230 -8.66 -24.12 5.09
C ARG A 230 -9.04 -23.13 6.19
N ARG A 231 -8.06 -22.60 6.94
CA ARG A 231 -8.29 -21.57 7.97
C ARG A 231 -8.87 -20.29 7.36
N MET A 232 -8.35 -19.87 6.21
CA MET A 232 -8.84 -18.69 5.47
C MET A 232 -10.34 -18.84 5.17
N ILE A 233 -10.76 -20.00 4.65
CA ILE A 233 -12.17 -20.29 4.33
C ILE A 233 -13.02 -20.33 5.62
N LEU A 234 -12.54 -20.96 6.69
CA LEU A 234 -13.24 -21.03 7.98
C LEU A 234 -13.42 -19.64 8.61
N ASP A 235 -12.48 -18.72 8.41
CA ASP A 235 -12.58 -17.33 8.84
C ASP A 235 -13.44 -16.48 7.88
N GLY A 236 -14.17 -17.12 6.94
CA GLY A 236 -15.05 -16.45 5.99
C GLY A 236 -14.32 -15.58 4.97
N LYS A 237 -13.10 -15.95 4.61
CA LYS A 237 -12.31 -15.27 3.58
C LYS A 237 -12.16 -16.16 2.36
N ASP A 238 -12.47 -15.63 1.19
CA ASP A 238 -12.42 -16.39 -0.05
C ASP A 238 -11.01 -16.37 -0.67
N PRO A 239 -10.39 -17.56 -0.91
CA PRO A 239 -9.17 -17.65 -1.67
C PRO A 239 -9.38 -17.21 -3.13
N SER A 240 -8.37 -16.58 -3.72
CA SER A 240 -8.42 -16.20 -5.12
C SER A 240 -8.27 -17.41 -6.06
N PHE A 241 -8.75 -17.28 -7.30
CA PHE A 241 -8.49 -18.29 -8.35
C PHE A 241 -7.00 -18.62 -8.49
N VAL A 242 -6.14 -17.61 -8.38
CA VAL A 242 -4.68 -17.78 -8.46
C VAL A 242 -4.15 -18.62 -7.30
N SER A 243 -4.68 -18.42 -6.08
CA SER A 243 -4.33 -19.23 -4.91
C SER A 243 -4.67 -20.71 -5.10
N TYR A 244 -5.89 -21.00 -5.57
CA TYR A 244 -6.29 -22.36 -5.92
C TYR A 244 -5.41 -22.97 -7.00
N LYS A 245 -5.15 -22.24 -8.08
CA LYS A 245 -4.30 -22.71 -9.19
C LYS A 245 -2.89 -23.05 -8.72
N LYS A 246 -2.24 -22.21 -7.93
CA LYS A 246 -0.89 -22.44 -7.41
C LYS A 246 -0.84 -23.67 -6.51
N LEU A 247 -1.80 -23.78 -5.56
CA LEU A 247 -1.85 -24.90 -4.63
C LEU A 247 -2.13 -26.21 -5.35
N LEU A 248 -3.14 -26.27 -6.24
CA LEU A 248 -3.44 -27.46 -7.05
C LEU A 248 -2.23 -27.89 -7.89
N SER A 249 -1.56 -26.94 -8.54
CA SER A 249 -0.36 -27.27 -9.33
C SER A 249 0.75 -27.89 -8.49
N GLY A 250 0.95 -27.39 -7.26
CA GLY A 250 1.93 -27.95 -6.32
C GLY A 250 1.57 -29.36 -5.86
N LEU A 251 0.31 -29.54 -5.42
CA LEU A 251 -0.20 -30.81 -4.93
C LEU A 251 -0.19 -31.90 -6.02
N CYS A 252 -0.60 -31.56 -7.24
CA CYS A 252 -0.54 -32.48 -8.38
C CYS A 252 0.91 -32.94 -8.69
N LYS A 253 1.89 -32.06 -8.62
CA LYS A 253 3.31 -32.40 -8.81
C LYS A 253 3.85 -33.37 -7.75
N LYS A 254 3.24 -33.40 -6.57
CA LYS A 254 3.63 -34.27 -5.45
C LYS A 254 2.71 -35.49 -5.32
N ASN A 255 1.76 -35.68 -6.25
CA ASN A 255 0.76 -36.77 -6.26
C ASN A 255 -0.04 -36.88 -4.95
N LEU A 256 -0.37 -35.73 -4.33
CA LEU A 256 -1.18 -35.67 -3.11
C LEU A 256 -2.68 -35.63 -3.47
N THR A 257 -3.22 -36.80 -3.88
CA THR A 257 -4.55 -36.94 -4.49
C THR A 257 -5.69 -36.50 -3.59
N GLU A 258 -5.67 -36.85 -2.30
CA GLU A 258 -6.69 -36.46 -1.32
C GLU A 258 -6.77 -34.94 -1.15
N ASP A 259 -5.62 -34.28 -1.12
CA ASP A 259 -5.53 -32.83 -0.98
C ASP A 259 -5.96 -32.13 -2.25
N VAL A 260 -5.65 -32.68 -3.42
CA VAL A 260 -6.13 -32.20 -4.73
C VAL A 260 -7.66 -32.24 -4.79
N ASP A 261 -8.28 -33.36 -4.35
CA ASP A 261 -9.74 -33.50 -4.33
C ASP A 261 -10.39 -32.45 -3.42
N TRP A 262 -9.85 -32.26 -2.21
CA TRP A 262 -10.36 -31.25 -1.29
C TRP A 262 -10.26 -29.82 -1.88
N VAL A 263 -9.10 -29.42 -2.42
CA VAL A 263 -8.89 -28.08 -2.97
C VAL A 263 -9.79 -27.86 -4.20
N LEU A 264 -9.95 -28.88 -5.05
CA LEU A 264 -10.83 -28.82 -6.23
C LEU A 264 -12.29 -28.60 -5.82
N LYS A 265 -12.77 -29.34 -4.80
CA LYS A 265 -14.13 -29.18 -4.26
C LYS A 265 -14.36 -27.75 -3.77
N GLN A 266 -13.43 -27.21 -2.97
CA GLN A 266 -13.55 -25.83 -2.48
C GLN A 266 -13.57 -24.81 -3.62
N MET A 267 -12.72 -24.98 -4.62
CA MET A 267 -12.64 -24.13 -5.80
C MET A 267 -13.97 -24.09 -6.57
N VAL A 268 -14.57 -25.27 -6.81
CA VAL A 268 -15.84 -25.40 -7.52
C VAL A 268 -17.01 -24.85 -6.69
N MET A 269 -17.02 -25.08 -5.37
CA MET A 269 -18.03 -24.52 -4.47
C MET A 269 -18.04 -22.99 -4.46
N GLN A 270 -16.90 -22.34 -4.70
CA GLN A 270 -16.81 -20.90 -4.86
C GLN A 270 -17.09 -20.41 -6.29
N GLY A 271 -17.53 -21.29 -7.19
CA GLY A 271 -17.90 -20.95 -8.56
C GLY A 271 -16.74 -20.86 -9.55
N PHE A 272 -15.53 -21.25 -9.14
CA PHE A 272 -14.39 -21.27 -10.06
C PHE A 272 -14.33 -22.59 -10.84
N VAL A 273 -14.23 -22.48 -12.16
CA VAL A 273 -14.07 -23.64 -13.05
C VAL A 273 -12.59 -23.80 -13.43
N PRO A 274 -11.99 -24.99 -13.20
CA PRO A 274 -10.63 -25.25 -13.64
C PRO A 274 -10.49 -25.12 -15.18
N LYS A 275 -9.44 -24.46 -15.64
CA LYS A 275 -9.12 -24.42 -17.07
C LYS A 275 -8.57 -25.76 -17.55
N MET A 276 -8.60 -26.02 -18.87
CA MET A 276 -8.18 -27.28 -19.47
C MET A 276 -6.79 -27.77 -19.01
N GLU A 277 -5.83 -26.85 -18.88
CA GLU A 277 -4.49 -27.19 -18.38
C GLU A 277 -4.49 -27.70 -16.93
N MET A 278 -5.36 -27.14 -16.08
CA MET A 278 -5.52 -27.61 -14.70
C MET A 278 -6.17 -28.99 -14.67
N TRP A 279 -7.19 -29.22 -15.49
CA TRP A 279 -7.82 -30.54 -15.64
C TRP A 279 -6.81 -31.59 -16.08
N LYS A 280 -5.95 -31.28 -17.06
CA LYS A 280 -4.88 -32.18 -17.48
C LYS A 280 -3.94 -32.58 -16.34
N ALA A 281 -3.55 -31.62 -15.50
CA ALA A 281 -2.69 -31.87 -14.35
C ALA A 281 -3.40 -32.70 -13.25
N ILE A 282 -4.66 -32.37 -12.94
CA ILE A 282 -5.48 -33.09 -11.96
C ILE A 282 -5.70 -34.54 -12.38
N LEU A 283 -6.09 -34.77 -13.64
CA LEU A 283 -6.33 -36.12 -14.15
C LEU A 283 -5.05 -36.97 -14.13
N ARG A 284 -3.90 -36.42 -14.52
CA ARG A 284 -2.62 -37.12 -14.41
C ARG A 284 -2.30 -37.53 -12.99
N CYS A 285 -2.51 -36.62 -12.03
CA CYS A 285 -2.29 -36.89 -10.61
C CYS A 285 -3.23 -38.01 -10.09
N MET A 286 -4.54 -37.91 -10.41
CA MET A 286 -5.55 -38.92 -9.99
C MET A 286 -5.30 -40.31 -10.57
N LEU A 287 -4.82 -40.38 -11.82
CA LEU A 287 -4.49 -41.63 -12.48
C LEU A 287 -3.20 -42.25 -11.96
N ALA A 288 -2.21 -41.46 -11.61
CA ALA A 288 -0.95 -41.95 -11.05
C ALA A 288 -1.12 -42.52 -9.63
N GLY A 289 -2.16 -42.11 -8.89
CA GLY A 289 -2.49 -42.62 -7.53
C GLY A 289 -3.28 -43.91 -7.47
N ASN A 290 -3.81 -44.43 -8.59
CA ASN A 290 -4.62 -45.64 -8.67
C ASN A 290 -3.94 -46.67 -9.56
N GLU A 291 -3.31 -47.71 -8.96
CA GLU A 291 -2.69 -48.81 -9.70
C GLU A 291 -3.68 -49.66 -10.49
N ASP A 292 -5.00 -49.64 -10.16
CA ASP A 292 -6.06 -50.41 -10.80
C ASP A 292 -6.54 -49.82 -12.17
N TYR A 293 -6.15 -48.60 -12.55
CA TYR A 293 -6.59 -47.99 -13.81
C TYR A 293 -5.57 -48.11 -14.96
N SER A 294 -4.68 -49.10 -14.89
CA SER A 294 -3.42 -49.08 -15.65
C SER A 294 -3.51 -49.31 -17.16
N ASP A 295 -4.59 -49.80 -17.80
CA ASP A 295 -4.40 -50.16 -19.21
C ASP A 295 -5.42 -49.68 -20.27
N ALA A 296 -6.68 -49.55 -19.98
CA ALA A 296 -7.69 -49.17 -21.02
C ALA A 296 -8.16 -47.72 -20.89
N THR A 297 -8.44 -47.27 -19.65
CA THR A 297 -8.94 -45.91 -19.36
C THR A 297 -7.83 -44.90 -19.41
N GLY A 298 -6.59 -45.26 -19.06
CA GLY A 298 -5.41 -44.40 -19.17
C GLY A 298 -5.14 -43.97 -20.61
N LYS A 299 -5.22 -44.89 -21.57
CA LYS A 299 -5.03 -44.60 -23.02
C LYS A 299 -6.13 -43.73 -23.63
N VAL A 300 -7.38 -43.85 -23.14
CA VAL A 300 -8.50 -42.99 -23.60
C VAL A 300 -8.37 -41.58 -23.01
N LEU A 301 -7.98 -41.47 -21.71
CA LEU A 301 -7.78 -40.17 -21.09
C LEU A 301 -6.51 -39.47 -21.57
N GLU A 302 -5.43 -40.21 -21.89
CA GLU A 302 -4.26 -39.64 -22.59
C GLU A 302 -4.64 -39.02 -23.93
N LYS A 303 -5.50 -39.66 -24.71
CA LYS A 303 -6.03 -39.11 -25.97
C LYS A 303 -6.84 -37.83 -25.76
N ILE A 304 -7.68 -37.78 -24.70
CA ILE A 304 -8.46 -36.58 -24.35
C ILE A 304 -7.56 -35.45 -23.81
N VAL A 305 -6.47 -35.82 -23.12
CA VAL A 305 -5.51 -34.87 -22.55
C VAL A 305 -4.54 -34.33 -23.59
N MET A 306 -4.33 -35.06 -24.70
CA MET A 306 -3.43 -34.68 -25.82
C MET A 306 -4.13 -33.87 -26.93
N GLN A 307 -5.46 -33.76 -26.95
CA GLN A 307 -6.23 -32.84 -27.77
C GLN A 307 -6.47 -31.50 -27.03
#